data_996f9d883a62f64d8de5d5aa8245e9e1
#
_entry.id   996f9d883a62f64d8de5d5aa8245e9e1
#
_cell.length_a   1.000
_cell.length_b   1.000
_cell.length_c   1.000
_cell.angle_alpha   90.00
_cell.angle_beta   90.00
_cell.angle_gamma   90.00
#
_symmetry.space_group_name_H-M   'P 1'
#
loop_
_entity.id
_entity.type
_entity.pdbx_description
1 polymer ?
#
loop_
_entity_poly.entity_id
_entity_poly.type
_entity_poly.pdbx_seq_one_letter_code
_entity_poly.pdbx_strand_id
1 'polypeptide(L)'
;MDITSSTPLTFQGDASRCEKCTLPTGDVVFRKTGSPAAIQREVGQLQHLMNSSRILVTPQLLGFGDDWLVTSWLHGSNLAEQFASAQSDADRSAICERFGSVLCASSAISSSLSEADDTFEDAFEAIDRIVQADSRRVITDLDTNVHGRAVGDVWREVMADGADIVPEIRFMQGDWCLPNVLTGGPDASQLGGIVDWSEAGWMDWRFCIADGLWSIGYNSRLAGISPMVFQRVFLDVCDVDPTSDVVAWCRKIRSLQALI
;
A
#
# COMPACT_ATOMS: atom_id res chain seq x y z
N MET A 1 12.71 -3.56 -25.59
CA MET A 1 13.26 -4.68 -24.78
C MET A 1 12.63 -5.96 -25.30
N ASP A 2 13.43 -6.90 -25.80
CA ASP A 2 12.92 -8.15 -26.34
C ASP A 2 12.56 -9.11 -25.19
N ILE A 3 11.36 -9.72 -25.26
CA ILE A 3 10.84 -10.67 -24.29
C ILE A 3 10.73 -12.03 -24.97
N THR A 4 11.32 -13.08 -24.41
CA THR A 4 11.27 -14.45 -24.95
C THR A 4 10.05 -15.23 -24.47
N SER A 5 9.57 -14.96 -23.26
CA SER A 5 8.33 -15.54 -22.70
C SER A 5 7.71 -14.61 -21.67
N SER A 6 6.39 -14.68 -21.53
CA SER A 6 5.66 -13.99 -20.48
C SER A 6 4.63 -14.90 -19.83
N THR A 7 4.40 -14.72 -18.54
CA THR A 7 3.36 -15.39 -17.76
C THR A 7 2.53 -14.30 -17.07
N PRO A 8 1.21 -14.21 -17.35
CA PRO A 8 0.34 -13.27 -16.67
C PRO A 8 0.34 -13.51 -15.14
N LEU A 9 0.33 -12.41 -14.40
CA LEU A 9 0.12 -12.39 -12.96
C LEU A 9 -1.28 -11.86 -12.71
N THR A 10 -2.02 -12.51 -11.83
CA THR A 10 -3.39 -12.11 -11.48
C THR A 10 -3.38 -11.49 -10.11
N PHE A 11 -3.72 -10.20 -10.04
CA PHE A 11 -3.95 -9.47 -8.79
C PHE A 11 -5.43 -9.09 -8.72
N GLN A 12 -6.02 -9.14 -7.53
CA GLN A 12 -7.41 -8.75 -7.35
C GLN A 12 -7.52 -7.22 -7.33
N GLY A 13 -8.44 -6.68 -8.11
CA GLY A 13 -8.78 -5.25 -8.10
C GLY A 13 -7.89 -4.35 -8.95
N ASP A 14 -6.86 -4.87 -9.61
CA ASP A 14 -5.98 -4.06 -10.46
C ASP A 14 -6.54 -3.95 -11.90
N ALA A 15 -6.68 -2.70 -12.37
CA ALA A 15 -7.01 -2.40 -13.77
C ALA A 15 -5.79 -2.59 -14.70
N SER A 16 -4.60 -2.81 -14.16
CA SER A 16 -3.35 -2.99 -14.89
C SER A 16 -3.14 -4.46 -15.23
N ARG A 17 -2.47 -4.70 -16.37
CA ARG A 17 -1.99 -6.05 -16.71
C ARG A 17 -0.55 -6.21 -16.25
N CYS A 18 -0.31 -7.19 -15.39
CA CYS A 18 0.99 -7.54 -14.85
C CYS A 18 1.49 -8.86 -15.40
N GLU A 19 2.78 -8.94 -15.72
CA GLU A 19 3.39 -10.13 -16.31
C GLU A 19 4.79 -10.38 -15.71
N LYS A 20 5.08 -11.64 -15.43
CA LYS A 20 6.44 -12.12 -15.23
C LYS A 20 7.04 -12.45 -16.60
N CYS A 21 8.11 -11.78 -16.96
CA CYS A 21 8.74 -11.92 -18.29
C CYS A 21 10.16 -12.48 -18.16
N THR A 22 10.60 -13.22 -19.18
CA THR A 22 11.99 -13.67 -19.29
C THR A 22 12.63 -12.99 -20.49
N LEU A 23 13.83 -12.44 -20.30
CA LEU A 23 14.63 -11.82 -21.35
C LEU A 23 15.46 -12.88 -22.11
N PRO A 24 16.01 -12.56 -23.30
CA PRO A 24 16.93 -13.45 -24.02
C PRO A 24 18.16 -13.84 -23.22
N THR A 25 18.58 -13.04 -22.26
CA THR A 25 19.69 -13.32 -21.32
C THR A 25 19.34 -14.39 -20.29
N GLY A 26 18.08 -14.75 -20.13
CA GLY A 26 17.56 -15.62 -19.07
C GLY A 26 17.14 -14.85 -17.82
N ASP A 27 17.35 -13.54 -17.75
CA ASP A 27 16.94 -12.72 -16.63
C ASP A 27 15.40 -12.63 -16.56
N VAL A 28 14.90 -12.63 -15.33
CA VAL A 28 13.47 -12.46 -15.06
C VAL A 28 13.19 -11.00 -14.71
N VAL A 29 12.14 -10.44 -15.32
CA VAL A 29 11.68 -9.08 -15.11
C VAL A 29 10.18 -9.04 -14.87
N PHE A 30 9.70 -7.97 -14.25
CA PHE A 30 8.28 -7.67 -14.11
C PHE A 30 7.89 -6.63 -15.14
N ARG A 31 6.74 -6.83 -15.82
CA ARG A 31 6.15 -5.87 -16.75
C ARG A 31 4.74 -5.51 -16.28
N LYS A 32 4.45 -4.22 -16.23
CA LYS A 32 3.12 -3.66 -15.96
C LYS A 32 2.67 -2.84 -17.18
N THR A 33 1.41 -3.01 -17.56
CA THR A 33 0.76 -2.23 -18.62
C THR A 33 -0.56 -1.69 -18.06
N GLY A 34 -0.83 -0.40 -18.25
CA GLY A 34 -2.00 0.24 -17.65
C GLY A 34 -2.32 1.57 -18.29
N SER A 35 -3.10 2.41 -17.60
CA SER A 35 -3.37 3.76 -18.08
C SER A 35 -2.07 4.58 -18.12
N PRO A 36 -1.87 5.44 -19.14
CA PRO A 36 -0.67 6.27 -19.21
C PRO A 36 -0.40 7.07 -17.95
N ALA A 37 -1.43 7.65 -17.34
CA ALA A 37 -1.29 8.45 -16.13
C ALA A 37 -0.77 7.63 -14.95
N ALA A 38 -1.29 6.41 -14.73
CA ALA A 38 -0.83 5.53 -13.64
C ALA A 38 0.60 5.04 -13.89
N ILE A 39 0.93 4.65 -15.11
CA ILE A 39 2.29 4.20 -15.48
C ILE A 39 3.30 5.34 -15.31
N GLN A 40 3.02 6.54 -15.82
CA GLN A 40 3.94 7.68 -15.70
C GLN A 40 4.13 8.11 -14.24
N ARG A 41 3.08 8.04 -13.41
CA ARG A 41 3.21 8.29 -11.96
C ARG A 41 4.16 7.29 -11.33
N GLU A 42 3.96 5.98 -11.52
CA GLU A 42 4.82 4.94 -10.94
C GLU A 42 6.27 5.05 -11.44
N VAL A 43 6.49 5.36 -12.72
CA VAL A 43 7.82 5.62 -13.29
C VAL A 43 8.50 6.79 -12.56
N GLY A 44 7.80 7.90 -12.35
CA GLY A 44 8.32 9.06 -11.64
C GLY A 44 8.73 8.72 -10.21
N GLN A 45 7.90 7.94 -9.49
CA GLN A 45 8.19 7.52 -8.11
C GLN A 45 9.39 6.56 -8.03
N LEU A 46 9.48 5.59 -8.93
CA LEU A 46 10.64 4.70 -9.01
C LEU A 46 11.94 5.45 -9.33
N GLN A 47 11.89 6.43 -10.24
CA GLN A 47 13.04 7.28 -10.54
C GLN A 47 13.47 8.13 -9.35
N HIS A 48 12.51 8.68 -8.61
CA HIS A 48 12.77 9.42 -7.37
C HIS A 48 13.48 8.54 -6.33
N LEU A 49 12.99 7.32 -6.10
CA LEU A 49 13.57 6.36 -5.19
C LEU A 49 14.98 5.92 -5.59
N MET A 50 15.22 5.66 -6.87
CA MET A 50 16.56 5.29 -7.36
C MET A 50 17.61 6.37 -7.08
N ASN A 51 17.22 7.62 -7.08
CA ASN A 51 18.10 8.75 -6.82
C ASN A 51 18.31 9.04 -5.32
N SER A 52 17.39 8.55 -4.46
CA SER A 52 17.28 9.04 -3.09
C SER A 52 17.67 8.04 -2.01
N SER A 53 17.61 6.73 -2.25
CA SER A 53 17.70 5.74 -1.16
C SER A 53 18.49 4.48 -1.53
N ARG A 54 19.41 4.11 -0.62
CA ARG A 54 20.15 2.82 -0.65
C ARG A 54 19.60 1.77 0.33
N ILE A 55 18.53 2.06 1.04
CA ILE A 55 18.11 1.28 2.23
C ILE A 55 16.86 0.45 1.95
N LEU A 56 15.94 0.93 1.10
CA LEU A 56 14.77 0.15 0.70
C LEU A 56 15.09 -0.73 -0.50
N VAL A 57 14.72 -2.00 -0.40
CA VAL A 57 14.77 -2.91 -1.55
C VAL A 57 13.54 -2.62 -2.40
N THR A 58 13.75 -1.89 -3.49
CA THR A 58 12.71 -1.50 -4.45
C THR A 58 13.00 -2.11 -5.82
N PRO A 59 11.98 -2.34 -6.67
CA PRO A 59 12.22 -2.75 -8.04
C PRO A 59 13.04 -1.70 -8.79
N GLN A 60 14.08 -2.15 -9.48
CA GLN A 60 14.88 -1.27 -10.33
C GLN A 60 14.14 -1.03 -11.66
N LEU A 61 13.90 0.22 -12.04
CA LEU A 61 13.30 0.56 -13.33
C LEU A 61 14.28 0.24 -14.46
N LEU A 62 13.89 -0.64 -15.39
CA LEU A 62 14.72 -1.12 -16.50
C LEU A 62 14.28 -0.52 -17.85
N GLY A 63 13.04 -0.09 -17.96
CA GLY A 63 12.50 0.55 -19.16
C GLY A 63 11.04 0.93 -18.98
N PHE A 64 10.59 1.89 -19.77
CA PHE A 64 9.19 2.35 -19.75
C PHE A 64 8.79 2.99 -21.07
N GLY A 65 7.49 3.11 -21.27
CA GLY A 65 6.81 3.83 -22.35
C GLY A 65 5.59 4.56 -21.80
N ASP A 66 4.70 4.99 -22.66
CA ASP A 66 3.54 5.77 -22.24
C ASP A 66 2.58 4.95 -21.36
N ASP A 67 2.35 3.68 -21.71
CA ASP A 67 1.36 2.80 -21.09
C ASP A 67 1.96 1.51 -20.50
N TRP A 68 3.29 1.43 -20.37
CA TRP A 68 3.98 0.27 -19.81
C TRP A 68 5.25 0.66 -19.05
N LEU A 69 5.63 -0.18 -18.08
CA LEU A 69 6.93 -0.18 -17.44
C LEU A 69 7.48 -1.60 -17.29
N VAL A 70 8.80 -1.70 -17.18
CA VAL A 70 9.52 -2.94 -16.86
C VAL A 70 10.48 -2.66 -15.73
N THR A 71 10.44 -3.53 -14.72
CA THR A 71 11.33 -3.45 -13.56
C THR A 71 12.07 -4.76 -13.34
N SER A 72 13.12 -4.73 -12.50
CA SER A 72 13.73 -5.94 -12.00
C SER A 72 12.68 -6.80 -11.27
N TRP A 73 12.81 -8.11 -11.40
CA TRP A 73 12.03 -9.06 -10.60
C TRP A 73 12.59 -9.10 -9.17
N LEU A 74 11.74 -8.85 -8.18
CA LEU A 74 12.08 -9.08 -6.79
C LEU A 74 11.72 -10.51 -6.41
N HIS A 75 12.67 -11.21 -5.81
CA HIS A 75 12.49 -12.59 -5.38
C HIS A 75 11.88 -12.63 -3.97
N GLY A 76 10.99 -13.60 -3.76
CA GLY A 76 10.35 -13.82 -2.46
C GLY A 76 8.87 -14.15 -2.62
N SER A 77 8.22 -14.43 -1.50
CA SER A 77 6.77 -14.51 -1.39
C SER A 77 6.25 -13.25 -0.68
N ASN A 78 5.07 -12.80 -1.08
CA ASN A 78 4.46 -11.66 -0.41
C ASN A 78 3.87 -12.06 0.95
N LEU A 79 3.71 -11.07 1.83
CA LEU A 79 3.22 -11.33 3.19
C LEU A 79 1.76 -11.83 3.23
N ALA A 80 0.93 -11.51 2.22
CA ALA A 80 -0.43 -12.03 2.16
C ALA A 80 -0.47 -13.54 1.90
N GLU A 81 0.37 -14.04 0.97
CA GLU A 81 0.51 -15.49 0.72
C GLU A 81 1.02 -16.22 1.97
N GLN A 82 2.00 -15.63 2.66
CA GLN A 82 2.51 -16.20 3.91
C GLN A 82 1.45 -16.20 5.00
N PHE A 83 0.71 -15.11 5.16
CA PHE A 83 -0.38 -15.00 6.14
C PHE A 83 -1.47 -16.04 5.89
N ALA A 84 -1.86 -16.23 4.62
CA ALA A 84 -2.85 -17.22 4.22
C ALA A 84 -2.38 -18.67 4.46
N SER A 85 -1.09 -18.95 4.24
CA SER A 85 -0.52 -20.30 4.40
C SER A 85 -0.03 -20.60 5.82
N ALA A 86 -0.01 -19.62 6.71
CA ALA A 86 0.46 -19.78 8.09
C ALA A 86 -0.40 -20.78 8.88
N GLN A 87 0.26 -21.67 9.62
CA GLN A 87 -0.40 -22.77 10.32
C GLN A 87 -0.87 -22.39 11.73
N SER A 88 -0.37 -21.29 12.28
CA SER A 88 -0.68 -20.84 13.63
C SER A 88 -0.89 -19.33 13.71
N ASP A 89 -1.57 -18.89 14.76
CA ASP A 89 -1.70 -17.45 15.06
C ASP A 89 -0.36 -16.83 15.46
N ALA A 90 0.58 -17.60 15.99
CA ALA A 90 1.93 -17.14 16.27
C ALA A 90 2.69 -16.79 14.97
N ASP A 91 2.57 -17.64 13.94
CA ASP A 91 3.17 -17.36 12.63
C ASP A 91 2.56 -16.11 11.98
N ARG A 92 1.23 -15.95 12.05
CA ARG A 92 0.52 -14.77 11.54
C ARG A 92 0.92 -13.49 12.30
N SER A 93 1.06 -13.59 13.61
CA SER A 93 1.55 -12.48 14.44
C SER A 93 2.97 -12.06 14.03
N ALA A 94 3.87 -13.01 13.81
CA ALA A 94 5.23 -12.72 13.35
C ALA A 94 5.25 -12.06 11.95
N ILE A 95 4.31 -12.40 11.08
CA ILE A 95 4.14 -11.73 9.77
C ILE A 95 3.69 -10.28 9.99
N CYS A 96 2.71 -10.02 10.86
CA CYS A 96 2.22 -8.67 11.15
C CYS A 96 3.27 -7.81 11.86
N GLU A 97 4.07 -8.41 12.74
CA GLU A 97 5.22 -7.76 13.38
C GLU A 97 6.26 -7.31 12.33
N ARG A 98 6.60 -8.19 11.39
CA ARG A 98 7.49 -7.85 10.27
C ARG A 98 6.90 -6.76 9.39
N PHE A 99 5.61 -6.84 9.06
CA PHE A 99 4.90 -5.86 8.25
C PHE A 99 4.97 -4.46 8.85
N GLY A 100 4.74 -4.34 10.17
CA GLY A 100 4.88 -3.08 10.92
C GLY A 100 6.35 -2.60 10.96
N SER A 101 7.30 -3.52 11.20
CA SER A 101 8.72 -3.17 11.25
C SER A 101 9.25 -2.59 9.93
N VAL A 102 8.80 -3.13 8.79
CA VAL A 102 9.15 -2.62 7.45
C VAL A 102 8.53 -1.24 7.22
N LEU A 103 7.28 -1.01 7.66
CA LEU A 103 6.64 0.31 7.59
C LEU A 103 7.43 1.35 8.37
N CYS A 104 7.77 1.06 9.62
CA CYS A 104 8.55 1.97 10.47
C CYS A 104 9.92 2.28 9.87
N ALA A 105 10.61 1.27 9.35
CA ALA A 105 11.89 1.47 8.66
C ALA A 105 11.73 2.36 7.42
N SER A 106 10.69 2.13 6.60
CA SER A 106 10.39 2.93 5.41
C SER A 106 10.11 4.39 5.77
N SER A 107 9.29 4.62 6.79
CA SER A 107 8.92 5.96 7.24
C SER A 107 10.11 6.76 7.80
N ALA A 108 11.05 6.08 8.44
CA ALA A 108 12.26 6.71 9.00
C ALA A 108 13.23 7.21 7.90
N ILE A 109 13.28 6.49 6.76
CA ILE A 109 14.17 6.84 5.64
C ILE A 109 13.64 8.08 4.92
N SER A 110 12.34 8.19 4.76
CA SER A 110 11.70 9.26 3.99
C SER A 110 11.87 10.65 4.62
N SER A 111 12.13 10.73 5.92
CA SER A 111 12.38 12.00 6.60
C SER A 111 13.64 12.74 6.13
N SER A 112 14.53 12.07 5.38
CA SER A 112 15.76 12.63 4.82
C SER A 112 15.62 13.15 3.38
N LEU A 113 14.44 12.96 2.75
CA LEU A 113 14.19 13.38 1.37
C LEU A 113 13.68 14.81 1.35
N SER A 114 14.04 15.58 0.32
CA SER A 114 13.54 16.95 0.15
C SER A 114 12.09 16.95 -0.31
N GLU A 115 11.31 17.90 0.18
CA GLU A 115 9.89 18.09 -0.08
C GLU A 115 9.55 18.05 -1.57
N ALA A 116 8.46 17.38 -1.90
CA ALA A 116 7.79 17.43 -3.20
C ALA A 116 6.27 17.57 -3.01
N ASP A 117 5.61 18.01 -4.07
CA ASP A 117 4.21 18.46 -4.14
C ASP A 117 3.16 17.65 -3.38
N ASP A 118 2.15 18.37 -2.91
CA ASP A 118 1.01 17.98 -2.08
C ASP A 118 0.05 17.02 -2.82
N THR A 119 0.20 15.71 -2.59
CA THR A 119 -0.79 14.70 -3.06
C THR A 119 -2.06 14.69 -2.21
N PHE A 120 -2.10 15.43 -1.11
CA PHE A 120 -3.22 15.44 -0.16
C PHE A 120 -4.43 16.20 -0.67
N GLU A 121 -4.23 17.39 -1.30
CA GLU A 121 -5.33 18.21 -1.80
C GLU A 121 -6.13 17.48 -2.87
N ASP A 122 -5.48 16.78 -3.79
CA ASP A 122 -6.14 16.03 -4.87
C ASP A 122 -7.05 14.92 -4.33
N ALA A 123 -6.64 14.22 -3.27
CA ALA A 123 -7.45 13.16 -2.65
C ALA A 123 -8.71 13.72 -1.97
N PHE A 124 -8.59 14.84 -1.25
CA PHE A 124 -9.71 15.50 -0.61
C PHE A 124 -10.71 16.05 -1.62
N GLU A 125 -10.24 16.68 -2.70
CA GLU A 125 -11.09 17.15 -3.80
C GLU A 125 -11.82 15.98 -4.49
N ALA A 126 -11.16 14.84 -4.69
CA ALA A 126 -11.78 13.68 -5.30
C ALA A 126 -12.89 13.10 -4.40
N ILE A 127 -12.64 12.99 -3.09
CA ILE A 127 -13.65 12.55 -2.12
C ILE A 127 -14.82 13.53 -2.10
N ASP A 128 -14.58 14.84 -2.04
CA ASP A 128 -15.62 15.85 -2.01
C ASP A 128 -16.53 15.76 -3.23
N ARG A 129 -15.98 15.53 -4.42
CA ARG A 129 -16.76 15.28 -5.66
C ARG A 129 -17.70 14.09 -5.53
N ILE A 130 -17.25 12.98 -4.91
CA ILE A 130 -18.10 11.79 -4.68
C ILE A 130 -19.21 12.11 -3.70
N VAL A 131 -18.90 12.81 -2.61
CA VAL A 131 -19.88 13.22 -1.61
C VAL A 131 -20.94 14.12 -2.21
N GLN A 132 -20.55 15.07 -3.06
CA GLN A 132 -21.47 15.96 -3.78
C GLN A 132 -22.35 15.18 -4.77
N ALA A 133 -21.81 14.15 -5.43
CA ALA A 133 -22.56 13.34 -6.38
C ALA A 133 -23.59 12.43 -5.69
N ASP A 134 -23.24 11.77 -4.58
CA ASP A 134 -24.14 10.89 -3.83
C ASP A 134 -23.74 10.76 -2.34
N SER A 135 -24.11 11.73 -1.54
CA SER A 135 -23.86 11.75 -0.09
C SER A 135 -24.55 10.61 0.69
N ARG A 136 -25.56 9.95 0.09
CA ARG A 136 -26.33 8.85 0.71
C ARG A 136 -25.77 7.48 0.35
N ARG A 137 -24.80 7.39 -0.57
CA ARG A 137 -24.11 6.14 -0.89
C ARG A 137 -23.59 5.52 0.39
N VAL A 138 -23.82 4.21 0.56
CA VAL A 138 -23.40 3.46 1.75
C VAL A 138 -22.05 2.80 1.48
N ILE A 139 -21.15 2.88 2.46
CA ILE A 139 -19.85 2.21 2.42
C ILE A 139 -20.08 0.72 2.68
N THR A 140 -19.77 -0.11 1.70
CA THR A 140 -20.02 -1.56 1.73
C THR A 140 -18.81 -2.40 2.05
N ASP A 141 -17.62 -1.81 2.12
CA ASP A 141 -16.40 -2.53 2.47
C ASP A 141 -16.44 -2.99 3.94
N LEU A 142 -16.43 -4.31 4.13
CA LEU A 142 -16.54 -4.97 5.44
C LEU A 142 -15.29 -4.80 6.32
N ASP A 143 -14.15 -4.46 5.72
CA ASP A 143 -12.87 -4.37 6.41
C ASP A 143 -12.58 -2.94 6.89
N THR A 144 -13.54 -2.02 6.70
CA THR A 144 -13.46 -0.65 7.20
C THR A 144 -14.18 -0.49 8.54
N ASN A 145 -13.75 0.51 9.31
CA ASN A 145 -14.43 0.91 10.56
C ASN A 145 -15.70 1.73 10.34
N VAL A 146 -16.07 1.99 9.07
CA VAL A 146 -17.23 2.79 8.67
C VAL A 146 -18.22 2.02 7.79
N HIS A 147 -18.11 0.70 7.76
CA HIS A 147 -19.05 -0.16 7.04
C HIS A 147 -20.51 0.14 7.42
N GLY A 148 -21.38 0.19 6.44
CA GLY A 148 -22.80 0.44 6.61
C GLY A 148 -23.18 1.92 6.82
N ARG A 149 -22.21 2.84 6.84
CA ARG A 149 -22.45 4.27 7.03
C ARG A 149 -22.58 5.01 5.70
N ALA A 150 -23.32 6.10 5.70
CA ALA A 150 -23.42 6.96 4.54
C ALA A 150 -22.15 7.78 4.32
N VAL A 151 -21.71 7.90 3.07
CA VAL A 151 -20.49 8.62 2.66
C VAL A 151 -20.48 10.06 3.17
N GLY A 152 -21.61 10.78 3.04
CA GLY A 152 -21.70 12.16 3.50
C GLY A 152 -21.62 12.34 5.01
N ASP A 153 -22.03 11.31 5.80
CA ASP A 153 -21.89 11.36 7.27
C ASP A 153 -20.43 11.18 7.68
N VAL A 154 -19.76 10.21 7.05
CA VAL A 154 -18.34 9.95 7.30
C VAL A 154 -17.49 11.16 6.88
N TRP A 155 -17.78 11.76 5.73
CA TRP A 155 -17.08 12.96 5.25
C TRP A 155 -17.21 14.15 6.21
N ARG A 156 -18.41 14.40 6.74
CA ARG A 156 -18.60 15.47 7.74
C ARG A 156 -17.75 15.26 9.01
N GLU A 157 -17.62 14.02 9.47
CA GLU A 157 -16.74 13.70 10.59
C GLU A 157 -15.27 13.90 10.22
N VAL A 158 -14.84 13.44 9.04
CA VAL A 158 -13.47 13.66 8.55
C VAL A 158 -13.11 15.15 8.57
N MET A 159 -14.01 16.00 8.07
CA MET A 159 -13.77 17.45 8.05
C MET A 159 -13.78 18.08 9.44
N ALA A 160 -14.61 17.57 10.36
CA ALA A 160 -14.65 18.06 11.73
C ALA A 160 -13.45 17.61 12.55
N ASP A 161 -13.09 16.32 12.47
CA ASP A 161 -12.00 15.72 13.25
C ASP A 161 -10.63 16.19 12.74
N GLY A 162 -10.52 16.48 11.43
CA GLY A 162 -9.25 16.85 10.79
C GLY A 162 -8.73 18.25 11.17
N ALA A 163 -9.59 19.13 11.72
CA ALA A 163 -9.23 20.52 12.00
C ALA A 163 -8.06 20.68 12.98
N ASP A 164 -7.89 19.74 13.92
CA ASP A 164 -6.86 19.78 14.95
C ASP A 164 -5.71 18.79 14.70
N ILE A 165 -5.75 18.05 13.57
CA ILE A 165 -4.72 17.08 13.24
C ILE A 165 -3.52 17.77 12.59
N VAL A 166 -2.35 17.66 13.25
CA VAL A 166 -1.08 18.08 12.66
C VAL A 166 -0.54 16.95 11.79
N PRO A 167 -0.39 17.13 10.47
CA PRO A 167 0.13 16.09 9.58
C PRO A 167 1.60 15.76 9.87
N GLU A 168 1.92 14.48 9.81
CA GLU A 168 3.31 13.97 9.83
C GLU A 168 3.70 13.50 8.43
N ILE A 169 4.08 14.45 7.57
CA ILE A 169 4.35 14.19 6.16
C ILE A 169 5.67 13.46 5.97
N ARG A 170 5.61 12.33 5.24
CA ARG A 170 6.76 11.51 4.84
C ARG A 170 6.53 10.98 3.43
N PHE A 171 7.61 10.66 2.73
CA PHE A 171 7.49 9.96 1.46
C PHE A 171 7.17 8.48 1.74
N MET A 172 6.01 8.02 1.31
CA MET A 172 5.50 6.69 1.58
C MET A 172 5.12 5.95 0.29
N GLN A 173 5.00 4.63 0.36
CA GLN A 173 4.61 3.78 -0.77
C GLN A 173 3.13 4.01 -1.19
N GLY A 174 2.26 4.40 -0.26
CA GLY A 174 0.91 4.89 -0.54
C GLY A 174 -0.20 3.85 -0.62
N ASP A 175 0.13 2.57 -0.79
CA ASP A 175 -0.78 1.42 -0.74
C ASP A 175 -0.17 0.32 0.14
N TRP A 176 -0.09 0.61 1.47
CA TRP A 176 0.60 -0.26 2.42
C TRP A 176 -0.23 -1.50 2.73
N CYS A 177 -0.13 -2.50 1.88
CA CYS A 177 -0.85 -3.76 2.05
C CYS A 177 0.08 -4.98 2.02
N LEU A 178 -0.36 -6.09 2.65
CA LEU A 178 0.43 -7.32 2.78
C LEU A 178 0.96 -7.86 1.43
N PRO A 179 0.20 -7.81 0.31
CA PRO A 179 0.70 -8.23 -0.99
C PRO A 179 1.91 -7.43 -1.50
N ASN A 180 2.06 -6.16 -1.08
CA ASN A 180 3.09 -5.26 -1.58
C ASN A 180 4.43 -5.37 -0.83
N VAL A 181 4.50 -6.17 0.23
CA VAL A 181 5.74 -6.43 0.98
C VAL A 181 6.17 -7.86 0.75
N LEU A 182 7.38 -8.03 0.15
CA LEU A 182 7.98 -9.31 -0.14
C LEU A 182 9.03 -9.67 0.92
N THR A 183 9.10 -10.94 1.28
CA THR A 183 10.24 -11.47 2.03
C THR A 183 10.94 -12.52 1.19
N GLY A 184 12.26 -12.53 1.20
CA GLY A 184 13.05 -13.33 0.26
C GLY A 184 14.14 -14.16 0.93
N GLY A 185 14.60 -15.14 0.16
CA GLY A 185 15.71 -16.01 0.54
C GLY A 185 15.29 -17.26 1.32
N PRO A 186 16.27 -18.15 1.61
CA PRO A 186 16.02 -19.37 2.38
C PRO A 186 15.67 -19.06 3.85
N ASP A 187 15.96 -17.85 4.29
CA ASP A 187 15.56 -17.30 5.57
C ASP A 187 14.46 -16.24 5.31
N ALA A 188 13.20 -16.63 5.50
CA ALA A 188 12.02 -15.76 5.33
C ALA A 188 12.05 -14.50 6.22
N SER A 189 13.09 -14.34 7.07
CA SER A 189 13.29 -13.15 7.90
C SER A 189 13.82 -11.93 7.12
N GLN A 190 14.38 -12.11 5.91
CA GLN A 190 14.95 -11.01 5.14
C GLN A 190 13.88 -10.30 4.30
N LEU A 191 13.92 -8.96 4.28
CA LEU A 191 13.10 -8.16 3.37
C LEU A 191 13.51 -8.47 1.92
N GLY A 192 12.57 -9.01 1.14
CA GLY A 192 12.73 -9.25 -0.30
C GLY A 192 12.49 -7.99 -1.13
N GLY A 193 11.67 -7.07 -0.61
CA GLY A 193 11.42 -5.77 -1.21
C GLY A 193 10.00 -5.27 -1.02
N ILE A 194 9.78 -4.04 -1.49
CA ILE A 194 8.48 -3.37 -1.53
C ILE A 194 8.15 -3.11 -2.99
N VAL A 195 6.95 -3.49 -3.41
CA VAL A 195 6.46 -3.35 -4.79
C VAL A 195 5.25 -2.42 -4.86
N ASP A 196 4.82 -2.12 -6.09
CA ASP A 196 3.67 -1.28 -6.42
C ASP A 196 3.76 0.12 -5.83
N TRP A 197 4.53 0.96 -6.49
CA TRP A 197 4.80 2.34 -6.09
C TRP A 197 3.90 3.35 -6.80
N SER A 198 2.79 2.90 -7.42
CA SER A 198 1.87 3.75 -8.18
C SER A 198 1.20 4.84 -7.35
N GLU A 199 0.96 4.57 -6.07
CA GLU A 199 0.35 5.50 -5.11
C GLU A 199 1.38 6.20 -4.20
N ALA A 200 2.68 6.00 -4.47
CA ALA A 200 3.73 6.58 -3.64
C ALA A 200 3.74 8.11 -3.73
N GLY A 201 4.08 8.73 -2.62
CA GLY A 201 4.15 10.19 -2.54
C GLY A 201 4.40 10.70 -1.14
N TRP A 202 4.42 12.04 -1.02
CA TRP A 202 4.47 12.72 0.26
C TRP A 202 3.09 12.73 0.89
N MET A 203 2.95 12.06 2.02
CA MET A 203 1.67 11.94 2.72
C MET A 203 1.89 11.80 4.22
N ASP A 204 0.83 11.96 4.99
CA ASP A 204 0.86 11.56 6.39
C ASP A 204 1.08 10.04 6.47
N TRP A 205 2.21 9.63 7.05
CA TRP A 205 2.60 8.22 7.12
C TRP A 205 1.58 7.32 7.83
N ARG A 206 0.70 7.94 8.65
CA ARG A 206 -0.38 7.23 9.36
C ARG A 206 -1.49 6.72 8.42
N PHE A 207 -1.55 7.20 7.17
CA PHE A 207 -2.38 6.56 6.15
C PHE A 207 -1.92 5.14 5.85
N CYS A 208 -0.62 4.90 5.82
CA CYS A 208 -0.09 3.55 5.66
C CYS A 208 -0.42 2.64 6.87
N ILE A 209 -0.60 3.21 8.07
CA ILE A 209 -1.17 2.46 9.21
C ILE A 209 -2.61 2.04 8.89
N ALA A 210 -3.42 2.96 8.37
CA ALA A 210 -4.81 2.67 8.02
C ALA A 210 -4.92 1.57 6.94
N ASP A 211 -4.08 1.63 5.90
CA ASP A 211 -3.98 0.60 4.86
C ASP A 211 -3.57 -0.74 5.44
N GLY A 212 -2.54 -0.76 6.30
CA GLY A 212 -2.06 -1.96 6.95
C GLY A 212 -3.15 -2.64 7.79
N LEU A 213 -3.91 -1.85 8.56
CA LEU A 213 -5.03 -2.36 9.35
C LEU A 213 -6.14 -2.94 8.47
N TRP A 214 -6.46 -2.27 7.36
CA TRP A 214 -7.41 -2.76 6.38
C TRP A 214 -6.92 -4.08 5.77
N SER A 215 -5.67 -4.12 5.31
CA SER A 215 -5.09 -5.30 4.67
C SER A 215 -5.04 -6.52 5.60
N ILE A 216 -4.69 -6.33 6.88
CA ILE A 216 -4.75 -7.38 7.90
C ILE A 216 -6.20 -7.84 8.11
N GLY A 217 -7.15 -6.90 8.19
CA GLY A 217 -8.58 -7.20 8.30
C GLY A 217 -9.07 -8.07 7.15
N TYR A 218 -8.81 -7.64 5.92
CA TYR A 218 -9.17 -8.34 4.69
C TYR A 218 -8.61 -9.77 4.64
N ASN A 219 -7.32 -9.95 4.86
CA ASN A 219 -6.66 -11.26 4.82
C ASN A 219 -7.10 -12.17 5.97
N SER A 220 -7.37 -11.61 7.16
CA SER A 220 -7.94 -12.36 8.28
C SER A 220 -9.35 -12.88 7.97
N ARG A 221 -10.20 -12.05 7.34
CA ARG A 221 -11.54 -12.44 6.92
C ARG A 221 -11.49 -13.55 5.87
N LEU A 222 -10.59 -13.47 4.89
CA LEU A 222 -10.38 -14.53 3.90
C LEU A 222 -9.94 -15.84 4.55
N ALA A 223 -9.15 -15.78 5.60
CA ALA A 223 -8.71 -16.93 6.39
C ALA A 223 -9.75 -17.41 7.42
N GLY A 224 -10.89 -16.73 7.56
CA GLY A 224 -11.95 -17.07 8.52
C GLY A 224 -11.57 -16.86 9.98
N ILE A 225 -10.65 -15.92 10.29
CA ILE A 225 -10.14 -15.63 11.63
C ILE A 225 -10.38 -14.17 12.02
N SER A 226 -10.33 -13.90 13.33
CA SER A 226 -10.47 -12.54 13.85
C SER A 226 -9.19 -11.71 13.60
N PRO A 227 -9.28 -10.48 13.06
CA PRO A 227 -8.11 -9.64 12.80
C PRO A 227 -7.52 -8.98 14.06
N MET A 228 -8.27 -8.91 15.17
CA MET A 228 -7.96 -8.02 16.31
C MET A 228 -6.56 -8.22 16.89
N VAL A 229 -6.15 -9.49 17.06
CA VAL A 229 -4.82 -9.81 17.62
C VAL A 229 -3.72 -9.35 16.68
N PHE A 230 -3.87 -9.59 15.38
CA PHE A 230 -2.88 -9.27 14.35
C PHE A 230 -2.77 -7.77 14.11
N GLN A 231 -3.92 -7.06 14.10
CA GLN A 231 -3.95 -5.60 14.03
C GLN A 231 -3.29 -4.97 15.25
N ARG A 232 -3.48 -5.55 16.44
CA ARG A 232 -2.83 -5.08 17.66
C ARG A 232 -1.32 -5.25 17.59
N VAL A 233 -0.81 -6.41 17.15
CA VAL A 233 0.63 -6.65 16.97
C VAL A 233 1.25 -5.64 16.00
N PHE A 234 0.58 -5.38 14.87
CA PHE A 234 1.02 -4.38 13.89
C PHE A 234 1.12 -2.98 14.50
N LEU A 235 0.09 -2.55 15.24
CA LEU A 235 0.07 -1.24 15.90
C LEU A 235 1.14 -1.12 17.00
N ASP A 236 1.32 -2.17 17.81
CA ASP A 236 2.32 -2.20 18.89
C ASP A 236 3.75 -2.04 18.32
N VAL A 237 4.06 -2.66 17.18
CA VAL A 237 5.35 -2.50 16.49
C VAL A 237 5.53 -1.09 15.95
N CYS A 238 4.46 -0.47 15.47
CA CYS A 238 4.49 0.90 14.96
C CYS A 238 4.47 1.96 16.08
N ASP A 239 4.43 1.55 17.33
CA ASP A 239 4.26 2.45 18.51
C ASP A 239 3.03 3.36 18.39
N VAL A 240 1.92 2.79 17.91
CA VAL A 240 0.67 3.51 17.65
C VAL A 240 -0.43 3.04 18.60
N ASP A 241 -1.02 3.99 19.32
CA ASP A 241 -2.19 3.71 20.17
C ASP A 241 -3.39 3.30 19.30
N PRO A 242 -3.99 2.10 19.53
CA PRO A 242 -5.16 1.64 18.78
C PRO A 242 -6.39 2.53 18.95
N THR A 243 -6.42 3.38 19.98
CA THR A 243 -7.48 4.35 20.26
C THR A 243 -7.18 5.74 19.68
N SER A 244 -6.09 5.89 18.95
CA SER A 244 -5.68 7.17 18.36
C SER A 244 -6.75 7.74 17.42
N ASP A 245 -7.21 8.96 17.72
CA ASP A 245 -8.17 9.69 16.90
C ASP A 245 -7.63 9.93 15.48
N VAL A 246 -6.32 10.14 15.35
CA VAL A 246 -5.66 10.35 14.06
C VAL A 246 -5.71 9.08 13.20
N VAL A 247 -5.45 7.92 13.77
CA VAL A 247 -5.56 6.64 13.04
C VAL A 247 -7.02 6.37 12.65
N ALA A 248 -7.97 6.66 13.54
CA ALA A 248 -9.39 6.54 13.23
C ALA A 248 -9.79 7.48 12.08
N TRP A 249 -9.28 8.70 12.06
CA TRP A 249 -9.47 9.68 11.00
C TRP A 249 -8.86 9.20 9.67
N CYS A 250 -7.60 8.75 9.65
CA CYS A 250 -6.97 8.20 8.44
C CYS A 250 -7.78 7.02 7.88
N ARG A 251 -8.27 6.11 8.75
CA ARG A 251 -9.12 4.99 8.31
C ARG A 251 -10.42 5.43 7.66
N LYS A 252 -11.05 6.50 8.14
CA LYS A 252 -12.26 7.08 7.50
C LYS A 252 -11.93 7.58 6.10
N ILE A 253 -10.83 8.31 5.94
CA ILE A 253 -10.39 8.85 4.63
C ILE A 253 -10.08 7.71 3.66
N ARG A 254 -9.29 6.71 4.05
CA ARG A 254 -8.98 5.57 3.18
C ARG A 254 -10.23 4.80 2.76
N SER A 255 -11.21 4.68 3.65
CA SER A 255 -12.50 4.07 3.30
C SER A 255 -13.29 4.87 2.27
N LEU A 256 -13.14 6.19 2.24
CA LEU A 256 -13.75 7.06 1.23
C LEU A 256 -12.96 7.04 -0.09
N GLN A 257 -11.63 7.01 -0.03
CA GLN A 257 -10.76 6.89 -1.21
C GLN A 257 -11.02 5.60 -1.99
N ALA A 258 -11.32 4.49 -1.32
CA ALA A 258 -11.68 3.23 -1.96
C ALA A 258 -12.97 3.28 -2.81
N LEU A 259 -13.68 4.41 -2.80
CA LEU A 259 -14.88 4.64 -3.63
C LEU A 259 -14.58 5.39 -4.94
N ILE A 260 -13.35 5.94 -5.09
CA ILE A 260 -12.87 6.64 -6.28
C ILE A 260 -12.45 5.63 -7.35
#